data_b04addd16b16ba5f3f61de1c48cfaff2
#
_entry.id   b04addd16b16ba5f3f61de1c48cfaff2
#
_cell.length_a   1.000
_cell.length_b   1.000
_cell.length_c   1.000
_cell.angle_alpha   90.00
_cell.angle_beta   90.00
_cell.angle_gamma   90.00
#
_symmetry.space_group_name_H-M   'P 1'
#
loop_
_entity.id
_entity.type
_entity.pdbx_description
1 polymer ?
#
loop_
_entity_poly.entity_id
_entity_poly.type
_entity_poly.pdbx_seq_one_letter_code
_entity_poly.pdbx_strand_id
1 'polypeptide(L)'
;MTLSMFEIMARTYQDKEQEPPPMPATIQTMTRAYTDICQGEDPWTALGNFTNAWYDYAKGMRPSLVSQPLVSPDHDTAYTRQWAAFCAASVEFLCDCYQLPCPEWVHDPRYILSQPWSGSNIFPDITPQSIKTTPLPFAKRNIFCGSGLFRNKYELFEWMLEARRQGITNPREIRNYARQKEISIHGM
;
A
#
# COMPACT_ATOMS: atom_id res chain seq x y z
N MET A 1 -30.68 18.01 9.54
CA MET A 1 -29.90 16.87 10.09
C MET A 1 -28.87 16.45 9.07
N THR A 2 -27.63 16.80 9.29
CA THR A 2 -26.53 16.45 8.38
C THR A 2 -26.06 15.04 8.76
N LEU A 3 -26.18 14.09 7.86
CA LEU A 3 -25.66 12.74 8.05
C LEU A 3 -24.15 12.82 8.29
N SER A 4 -23.64 12.07 9.25
CA SER A 4 -22.20 12.00 9.49
C SER A 4 -21.52 11.35 8.27
N MET A 5 -20.28 11.72 7.98
CA MET A 5 -19.47 11.13 6.89
C MET A 5 -19.43 9.59 6.99
N PHE A 6 -19.60 9.05 8.18
CA PHE A 6 -19.66 7.62 8.45
C PHE A 6 -21.00 6.99 8.03
N GLU A 7 -22.13 7.69 8.20
CA GLU A 7 -23.45 7.23 7.74
C GLU A 7 -23.54 7.26 6.22
N ILE A 8 -22.84 8.22 5.58
CA ILE A 8 -22.70 8.29 4.13
C ILE A 8 -21.90 7.08 3.64
N MET A 9 -20.74 6.77 4.27
CA MET A 9 -19.93 5.62 3.91
C MET A 9 -20.66 4.30 4.17
N ALA A 10 -21.36 4.16 5.28
CA ALA A 10 -22.13 2.96 5.59
C ALA A 10 -23.30 2.74 4.62
N ARG A 11 -24.01 3.80 4.19
CA ARG A 11 -25.04 3.72 3.12
C ARG A 11 -24.44 3.31 1.79
N THR A 12 -23.31 3.91 1.40
CA THR A 12 -22.61 3.57 0.15
C THR A 12 -22.14 2.10 0.15
N TYR A 13 -21.93 1.50 1.31
CA TYR A 13 -21.51 0.10 1.43
C TYR A 13 -22.71 -0.88 1.48
N GLN A 14 -23.84 -0.48 2.08
CA GLN A 14 -25.08 -1.30 2.12
C GLN A 14 -25.79 -1.35 0.77
N ASP A 15 -25.69 -0.29 -0.06
CA ASP A 15 -26.22 -0.30 -1.43
C ASP A 15 -25.37 -1.13 -2.42
N LYS A 16 -24.22 -1.70 -1.95
CA LYS A 16 -23.33 -2.56 -2.74
C LYS A 16 -23.49 -4.07 -2.47
N GLU A 17 -24.67 -4.55 -2.08
CA GLU A 17 -25.10 -5.93 -2.40
C GLU A 17 -25.44 -6.10 -3.90
N GLN A 18 -25.17 -5.05 -4.68
CA GLN A 18 -25.15 -5.13 -6.14
C GLN A 18 -23.86 -5.81 -6.57
N GLU A 19 -23.95 -6.65 -7.61
CA GLU A 19 -22.88 -7.42 -8.25
C GLU A 19 -21.49 -6.78 -8.11
N PRO A 20 -20.46 -7.58 -7.75
CA PRO A 20 -19.10 -7.05 -7.65
C PRO A 20 -18.80 -6.28 -8.94
N PRO A 21 -18.22 -5.07 -8.86
CA PRO A 21 -17.93 -4.28 -10.04
C PRO A 21 -17.18 -5.16 -11.04
N PRO A 22 -17.49 -5.07 -12.34
CA PRO A 22 -16.81 -5.86 -13.34
C PRO A 22 -15.31 -5.71 -13.14
N MET A 23 -14.62 -6.85 -13.00
CA MET A 23 -13.16 -6.87 -12.80
C MET A 23 -12.56 -5.96 -13.87
N PRO A 24 -11.70 -5.00 -13.52
CA PRO A 24 -11.05 -4.17 -14.52
C PRO A 24 -10.38 -5.10 -15.54
N ALA A 25 -10.50 -4.79 -16.81
CA ALA A 25 -10.06 -5.62 -17.94
C ALA A 25 -8.57 -6.05 -17.85
N THR A 26 -7.84 -5.44 -16.92
CA THR A 26 -6.44 -5.79 -16.60
C THR A 26 -6.18 -5.62 -15.11
N ILE A 27 -5.81 -6.74 -14.46
CA ILE A 27 -5.37 -6.75 -13.06
C ILE A 27 -4.11 -5.89 -12.95
N GLN A 28 -4.08 -4.98 -11.94
CA GLN A 28 -2.93 -4.12 -11.69
C GLN A 28 -1.86 -4.91 -10.92
N THR A 29 -0.76 -5.25 -11.60
CA THR A 29 0.44 -5.84 -10.99
C THR A 29 1.42 -4.75 -10.58
N MET A 30 2.42 -5.08 -9.73
CA MET A 30 3.48 -4.12 -9.38
C MET A 30 4.29 -3.68 -10.60
N THR A 31 4.59 -4.62 -11.50
CA THR A 31 5.28 -4.32 -12.77
C THR A 31 4.51 -3.31 -13.59
N ARG A 32 3.19 -3.48 -13.70
CA ARG A 32 2.34 -2.53 -14.42
C ARG A 32 2.31 -1.16 -13.73
N ALA A 33 2.13 -1.12 -12.40
CA ALA A 33 2.16 0.14 -11.65
C ALA A 33 3.47 0.90 -11.91
N TYR A 34 4.60 0.22 -11.89
CA TYR A 34 5.89 0.84 -12.21
C TYR A 34 5.96 1.31 -13.68
N THR A 35 5.46 0.53 -14.63
CA THR A 35 5.40 0.94 -16.04
C THR A 35 4.56 2.20 -16.22
N ASP A 36 3.38 2.27 -15.58
CA ASP A 36 2.51 3.44 -15.61
C ASP A 36 3.24 4.69 -15.05
N ILE A 37 3.99 4.54 -13.94
CA ILE A 37 4.83 5.61 -13.37
C ILE A 37 5.90 6.07 -14.38
N CYS A 38 6.57 5.14 -15.07
CA CYS A 38 7.59 5.48 -16.08
C CYS A 38 6.98 6.19 -17.29
N GLN A 39 5.71 5.96 -17.58
CA GLN A 39 4.94 6.60 -18.65
C GLN A 39 4.32 7.95 -18.22
N GLY A 40 4.55 8.40 -16.98
CA GLY A 40 4.13 9.71 -16.48
C GLY A 40 2.85 9.70 -15.65
N GLU A 41 2.30 8.52 -15.31
CA GLU A 41 1.21 8.46 -14.33
C GLU A 41 1.70 8.91 -12.97
N ASP A 42 0.81 9.53 -12.19
CA ASP A 42 1.11 9.87 -10.80
C ASP A 42 1.42 8.60 -9.99
N PRO A 43 2.56 8.54 -9.30
CA PRO A 43 2.98 7.33 -8.60
C PRO A 43 1.99 6.85 -7.55
N TRP A 44 1.34 7.77 -6.85
CA TRP A 44 0.37 7.41 -5.82
C TRP A 44 -0.93 6.88 -6.41
N THR A 45 -1.31 7.34 -7.61
CA THR A 45 -2.42 6.79 -8.39
C THR A 45 -2.10 5.36 -8.85
N ALA A 46 -0.94 5.14 -9.46
CA ALA A 46 -0.52 3.82 -9.93
C ALA A 46 -0.40 2.81 -8.78
N LEU A 47 0.26 3.19 -7.68
CA LEU A 47 0.38 2.37 -6.47
C LEU A 47 -0.97 2.19 -5.76
N GLY A 48 -1.84 3.19 -5.77
CA GLY A 48 -3.20 3.09 -5.26
C GLY A 48 -4.03 2.04 -6.00
N ASN A 49 -3.93 1.99 -7.32
CA ASN A 49 -4.56 0.96 -8.14
C ASN A 49 -4.02 -0.43 -7.84
N PHE A 50 -2.68 -0.57 -7.68
CA PHE A 50 -2.07 -1.82 -7.25
C PHE A 50 -2.54 -2.25 -5.85
N THR A 51 -2.58 -1.34 -4.88
CA THR A 51 -3.03 -1.68 -3.52
C THR A 51 -4.50 -2.04 -3.45
N ASN A 52 -5.36 -1.47 -4.30
CA ASN A 52 -6.75 -1.91 -4.42
C ASN A 52 -6.84 -3.35 -4.95
N ALA A 53 -6.00 -3.74 -5.92
CA ALA A 53 -5.91 -5.13 -6.36
C ALA A 53 -5.42 -6.04 -5.23
N TRP A 54 -4.37 -5.63 -4.53
CA TRP A 54 -3.76 -6.40 -3.44
C TRP A 54 -4.71 -6.64 -2.26
N TYR A 55 -5.48 -5.61 -1.86
CA TYR A 55 -6.28 -5.66 -0.64
C TYR A 55 -7.72 -6.13 -0.85
N ASP A 56 -8.26 -6.00 -2.06
CA ASP A 56 -9.67 -6.24 -2.34
C ASP A 56 -9.86 -7.26 -3.47
N TYR A 57 -9.98 -6.79 -4.70
CA TYR A 57 -10.52 -7.60 -5.79
C TYR A 57 -9.60 -8.71 -6.31
N ALA A 58 -8.30 -8.70 -6.02
CA ALA A 58 -7.37 -9.76 -6.42
C ALA A 58 -6.58 -10.36 -5.24
N LYS A 59 -7.10 -10.23 -4.01
CA LYS A 59 -6.44 -10.72 -2.78
C LYS A 59 -6.08 -12.21 -2.80
N GLY A 60 -6.82 -13.03 -3.54
CA GLY A 60 -6.51 -14.45 -3.74
C GLY A 60 -5.35 -14.71 -4.71
N MET A 61 -4.89 -13.67 -5.42
CA MET A 61 -3.83 -13.76 -6.44
C MET A 61 -2.58 -12.96 -6.07
N ARG A 62 -2.41 -12.55 -4.81
CA ARG A 62 -1.29 -11.71 -4.35
C ARG A 62 0.08 -12.15 -4.87
N PRO A 63 0.47 -13.44 -4.83
CA PRO A 63 1.74 -13.88 -5.39
C PRO A 63 1.89 -13.53 -6.88
N SER A 64 0.83 -13.68 -7.67
CA SER A 64 0.85 -13.36 -9.10
C SER A 64 0.98 -11.86 -9.37
N LEU A 65 0.45 -11.00 -8.48
CA LEU A 65 0.53 -9.54 -8.62
C LEU A 65 1.95 -9.01 -8.53
N VAL A 66 2.87 -9.77 -7.94
CA VAL A 66 4.26 -9.37 -7.67
C VAL A 66 5.29 -10.30 -8.26
N SER A 67 4.89 -11.37 -8.94
CA SER A 67 5.80 -12.42 -9.45
C SER A 67 6.78 -11.92 -10.51
N GLN A 68 6.38 -10.93 -11.33
CA GLN A 68 7.18 -10.44 -12.42
C GLN A 68 8.12 -9.31 -11.98
N PRO A 69 9.40 -9.31 -12.41
CA PRO A 69 10.30 -8.20 -12.15
C PRO A 69 9.83 -6.92 -12.83
N LEU A 70 10.29 -5.77 -12.32
CA LEU A 70 10.01 -4.48 -12.93
C LEU A 70 10.67 -4.40 -14.31
N VAL A 71 9.93 -3.92 -15.31
CA VAL A 71 10.44 -3.69 -16.65
C VAL A 71 11.39 -2.48 -16.62
N SER A 72 12.57 -2.61 -17.24
CA SER A 72 13.48 -1.47 -17.35
C SER A 72 12.84 -0.37 -18.19
N PRO A 73 12.89 0.90 -17.74
CA PRO A 73 12.32 2.00 -18.49
C PRO A 73 13.18 2.33 -19.72
N ASP A 74 12.57 2.93 -20.74
CA ASP A 74 13.29 3.41 -21.93
C ASP A 74 14.36 4.46 -21.59
N HIS A 75 14.09 5.25 -20.53
CA HIS A 75 15.00 6.26 -20.00
C HIS A 75 15.26 6.01 -18.50
N ASP A 76 16.51 5.62 -18.19
CA ASP A 76 16.96 5.44 -16.81
C ASP A 76 17.33 6.80 -16.19
N THR A 77 16.44 7.32 -15.36
CA THR A 77 16.58 8.60 -14.66
C THR A 77 16.65 8.40 -13.15
N ALA A 78 17.05 9.42 -12.41
CA ALA A 78 16.97 9.38 -10.95
C ALA A 78 15.52 9.11 -10.47
N TYR A 79 14.54 9.69 -11.14
CA TYR A 79 13.12 9.49 -10.85
C TYR A 79 12.69 8.04 -11.03
N THR A 80 13.00 7.42 -12.17
CA THR A 80 12.61 6.03 -12.43
C THR A 80 13.32 5.05 -11.50
N ARG A 81 14.61 5.29 -11.16
CA ARG A 81 15.34 4.51 -10.16
C ARG A 81 14.75 4.62 -8.75
N GLN A 82 14.36 5.83 -8.32
CA GLN A 82 13.72 6.04 -7.04
C GLN A 82 12.41 5.25 -6.92
N TRP A 83 11.56 5.34 -7.93
CA TRP A 83 10.29 4.61 -7.92
C TRP A 83 10.46 3.10 -8.12
N ALA A 84 11.46 2.64 -8.87
CA ALA A 84 11.80 1.21 -8.94
C ALA A 84 12.18 0.66 -7.54
N ALA A 85 13.05 1.37 -6.83
CA ALA A 85 13.43 1.01 -5.47
C ALA A 85 12.23 1.03 -4.50
N PHE A 86 11.34 2.01 -4.65
CA PHE A 86 10.11 2.09 -3.85
C PHE A 86 9.16 0.92 -4.14
N CYS A 87 8.94 0.57 -5.40
CA CYS A 87 8.13 -0.58 -5.79
C CYS A 87 8.69 -1.89 -5.23
N ALA A 88 10.01 -2.11 -5.33
CA ALA A 88 10.65 -3.29 -4.76
C ALA A 88 10.51 -3.33 -3.22
N ALA A 89 10.72 -2.20 -2.54
CA ALA A 89 10.51 -2.09 -1.09
C ALA A 89 9.05 -2.38 -0.71
N SER A 90 8.10 -1.90 -1.50
CA SER A 90 6.66 -2.11 -1.29
C SER A 90 6.28 -3.57 -1.40
N VAL A 91 6.81 -4.29 -2.39
CA VAL A 91 6.56 -5.73 -2.56
C VAL A 91 7.10 -6.50 -1.37
N GLU A 92 8.35 -6.25 -0.96
CA GLU A 92 8.93 -6.92 0.20
C GLU A 92 8.11 -6.66 1.47
N PHE A 93 7.79 -5.39 1.74
CA PHE A 93 6.98 -4.99 2.88
C PHE A 93 5.61 -5.69 2.89
N LEU A 94 4.91 -5.74 1.76
CA LEU A 94 3.62 -6.40 1.67
C LEU A 94 3.73 -7.91 1.80
N CYS A 95 4.77 -8.54 1.23
CA CYS A 95 5.01 -9.97 1.42
C CYS A 95 5.26 -10.29 2.89
N ASP A 96 6.06 -9.49 3.58
CA ASP A 96 6.32 -9.66 5.03
C ASP A 96 5.03 -9.54 5.84
N CYS A 97 4.22 -8.50 5.60
CA CYS A 97 2.95 -8.28 6.31
C CYS A 97 1.93 -9.42 6.12
N TYR A 98 1.90 -10.01 4.94
CA TYR A 98 0.95 -11.08 4.61
C TYR A 98 1.57 -12.47 4.65
N GLN A 99 2.82 -12.61 5.15
CA GLN A 99 3.54 -13.89 5.29
C GLN A 99 3.59 -14.67 3.98
N LEU A 100 3.83 -13.97 2.87
CA LEU A 100 3.95 -14.54 1.53
C LEU A 100 5.43 -14.66 1.13
N PRO A 101 5.78 -15.66 0.32
CA PRO A 101 7.11 -15.73 -0.28
C PRO A 101 7.41 -14.46 -1.07
N CYS A 102 8.55 -13.82 -0.77
CA CYS A 102 8.99 -12.64 -1.49
C CYS A 102 9.69 -13.08 -2.79
N PRO A 103 9.36 -12.50 -3.97
CA PRO A 103 10.02 -12.84 -5.22
C PRO A 103 11.51 -12.44 -5.18
N GLU A 104 12.39 -13.25 -5.77
CA GLU A 104 13.85 -13.03 -5.76
C GLU A 104 14.26 -11.70 -6.38
N TRP A 105 13.56 -11.25 -7.44
CA TRP A 105 13.89 -10.02 -8.15
C TRP A 105 13.88 -8.78 -7.23
N VAL A 106 13.11 -8.81 -6.15
CA VAL A 106 13.01 -7.73 -5.16
C VAL A 106 14.35 -7.44 -4.47
N HIS A 107 15.20 -8.45 -4.35
CA HIS A 107 16.50 -8.36 -3.68
C HIS A 107 17.65 -7.94 -4.59
N ASP A 108 17.37 -7.60 -5.85
CA ASP A 108 18.39 -7.13 -6.78
C ASP A 108 19.03 -5.82 -6.26
N PRO A 109 20.38 -5.75 -6.17
CA PRO A 109 21.10 -4.56 -5.69
C PRO A 109 20.79 -3.26 -6.46
N ARG A 110 20.32 -3.33 -7.70
CA ARG A 110 19.91 -2.14 -8.47
C ARG A 110 18.77 -1.34 -7.81
N TYR A 111 18.01 -1.96 -6.91
CA TYR A 111 16.95 -1.30 -6.15
C TYR A 111 17.43 -0.66 -4.83
N ILE A 112 18.74 -0.54 -4.63
CA ILE A 112 19.32 0.19 -3.51
C ILE A 112 19.77 1.55 -4.01
N LEU A 113 19.20 2.63 -3.49
CA LEU A 113 19.55 3.99 -3.87
C LEU A 113 20.92 4.37 -3.32
N SER A 114 21.72 5.08 -4.13
CA SER A 114 23.03 5.60 -3.72
C SER A 114 22.91 6.80 -2.76
N GLN A 115 21.77 7.49 -2.77
CA GLN A 115 21.51 8.64 -1.93
C GLN A 115 20.17 8.46 -1.19
N PRO A 116 20.05 8.94 0.05
CA PRO A 116 18.80 8.94 0.78
C PRO A 116 17.69 9.70 0.04
N TRP A 117 16.49 9.16 0.08
CA TRP A 117 15.29 9.76 -0.53
C TRP A 117 14.09 9.65 0.42
N SER A 118 13.26 10.68 0.46
CA SER A 118 12.09 10.73 1.36
C SER A 118 10.92 9.81 0.95
N GLY A 119 11.00 9.14 -0.20
CA GLY A 119 9.87 8.39 -0.73
C GLY A 119 8.76 9.26 -1.32
N SER A 120 9.00 10.57 -1.46
CA SER A 120 8.04 11.53 -2.00
C SER A 120 8.76 12.74 -2.58
N ASN A 121 8.28 13.23 -3.73
CA ASN A 121 8.76 14.50 -4.29
C ASN A 121 8.00 15.70 -3.71
N ILE A 122 6.87 15.47 -3.01
CA ILE A 122 6.06 16.53 -2.38
C ILE A 122 6.61 16.89 -1.00
N PHE A 123 7.13 15.90 -0.27
CA PHE A 123 7.73 16.06 1.05
C PHE A 123 9.19 15.60 1.00
N PRO A 124 10.10 16.42 0.47
CA PRO A 124 11.48 16.00 0.22
C PRO A 124 12.32 15.83 1.50
N ASP A 125 11.85 16.37 2.62
CA ASP A 125 12.62 16.40 3.87
C ASP A 125 12.62 15.04 4.57
N ILE A 126 13.82 14.53 4.84
CA ILE A 126 14.02 13.37 5.69
C ILE A 126 14.16 13.84 7.13
N THR A 127 13.19 13.51 7.95
CA THR A 127 13.16 13.92 9.37
C THR A 127 13.65 12.79 10.28
N PRO A 128 14.14 13.09 11.50
CA PRO A 128 14.47 12.05 12.47
C PRO A 128 13.30 11.07 12.74
N GLN A 129 12.07 11.57 12.69
CA GLN A 129 10.89 10.75 12.86
C GLN A 129 10.68 9.80 11.67
N SER A 130 10.83 10.28 10.42
CA SER A 130 10.69 9.42 9.24
C SER A 130 11.76 8.32 9.24
N ILE A 131 13.00 8.64 9.59
CA ILE A 131 14.09 7.64 9.72
C ILE A 131 13.71 6.55 10.73
N LYS A 132 13.23 6.97 11.91
CA LYS A 132 12.91 6.05 13.03
C LYS A 132 11.73 5.13 12.71
N THR A 133 10.76 5.62 11.94
CA THR A 133 9.48 4.92 11.74
C THR A 133 9.35 4.25 10.37
N THR A 134 10.32 4.45 9.48
CA THR A 134 10.33 3.79 8.17
C THR A 134 10.51 2.27 8.31
N PRO A 135 9.66 1.46 7.67
CA PRO A 135 9.83 0.01 7.67
C PRO A 135 11.16 -0.42 7.03
N LEU A 136 11.74 -1.51 7.56
CA LEU A 136 13.06 -2.00 7.14
C LEU A 136 13.19 -2.23 5.62
N PRO A 137 12.20 -2.78 4.88
CA PRO A 137 12.30 -2.94 3.43
C PRO A 137 12.60 -1.65 2.67
N PHE A 138 12.11 -0.50 3.17
CA PHE A 138 12.40 0.83 2.61
C PHE A 138 13.73 1.36 3.10
N ALA A 139 13.98 1.33 4.42
CA ALA A 139 15.18 1.90 5.02
C ALA A 139 16.47 1.29 4.44
N LYS A 140 16.51 -0.03 4.23
CA LYS A 140 17.68 -0.71 3.63
C LYS A 140 17.94 -0.33 2.18
N ARG A 141 16.98 0.34 1.52
CA ARG A 141 17.11 0.87 0.16
C ARG A 141 17.36 2.39 0.12
N ASN A 142 17.71 2.98 1.27
CA ASN A 142 17.87 4.43 1.43
C ASN A 142 16.59 5.23 1.18
N ILE A 143 15.42 4.65 1.45
CA ILE A 143 14.12 5.32 1.35
C ILE A 143 13.57 5.57 2.75
N PHE A 144 13.24 6.84 3.08
CA PHE A 144 12.78 7.24 4.40
C PHE A 144 11.39 7.90 4.32
N CYS A 145 10.35 7.09 4.29
CA CYS A 145 8.96 7.50 4.05
C CYS A 145 8.10 7.51 5.34
N GLY A 146 8.67 7.14 6.48
CA GLY A 146 7.92 7.01 7.73
C GLY A 146 6.98 5.80 7.77
N SER A 147 6.12 5.74 8.77
CA SER A 147 5.11 4.69 8.96
C SER A 147 3.77 5.08 8.32
N GLY A 148 2.93 4.07 8.10
CA GLY A 148 1.55 4.28 7.64
C GLY A 148 1.35 4.20 6.14
N LEU A 149 2.38 3.81 5.39
CA LEU A 149 2.24 3.40 4.00
C LEU A 149 1.48 2.07 3.91
N PHE A 150 0.73 1.91 2.85
CA PHE A 150 0.05 0.65 2.54
C PHE A 150 -0.90 0.13 3.63
N ARG A 151 -1.58 1.03 4.35
CA ARG A 151 -2.63 0.62 5.27
C ARG A 151 -3.80 0.02 4.51
N ASN A 152 -4.23 -1.16 4.95
CA ASN A 152 -5.39 -1.82 4.36
C ASN A 152 -6.68 -1.16 4.87
N LYS A 153 -7.19 -0.19 4.11
CA LYS A 153 -8.42 0.54 4.44
C LYS A 153 -9.65 -0.38 4.53
N TYR A 154 -9.66 -1.51 3.80
CA TYR A 154 -10.77 -2.46 3.80
C TYR A 154 -10.79 -3.25 5.11
N GLU A 155 -9.66 -3.82 5.54
CA GLU A 155 -9.55 -4.53 6.82
C GLU A 155 -9.80 -3.59 8.00
N LEU A 156 -9.23 -2.37 7.97
CA LEU A 156 -9.50 -1.35 9.00
C LEU A 156 -10.99 -1.06 9.13
N PHE A 157 -11.70 -0.95 8.02
CA PHE A 157 -13.14 -0.71 8.03
C PHE A 157 -13.91 -1.91 8.63
N GLU A 158 -13.57 -3.14 8.23
CA GLU A 158 -14.16 -4.37 8.80
C GLU A 158 -13.95 -4.46 10.32
N TRP A 159 -12.75 -4.17 10.79
CA TRP A 159 -12.46 -4.16 12.23
C TRP A 159 -13.18 -3.05 12.98
N MET A 160 -13.42 -1.89 12.36
CA MET A 160 -14.26 -0.86 12.95
C MET A 160 -15.73 -1.28 13.03
N LEU A 161 -16.25 -2.01 12.05
CA LEU A 161 -17.60 -2.58 12.11
C LEU A 161 -17.69 -3.65 13.21
N GLU A 162 -16.66 -4.50 13.31
CA GLU A 162 -16.59 -5.52 14.38
C GLU A 162 -16.61 -4.88 15.77
N ALA A 163 -15.81 -3.84 16.00
CA ALA A 163 -15.82 -3.09 17.27
C ALA A 163 -17.23 -2.60 17.63
N ARG A 164 -17.98 -2.10 16.65
CA ARG A 164 -19.36 -1.66 16.85
C ARG A 164 -20.32 -2.81 17.21
N ARG A 165 -20.16 -3.97 16.53
CA ARG A 165 -20.97 -5.17 16.85
C ARG A 165 -20.70 -5.66 18.29
N GLN A 166 -19.50 -5.39 18.82
CA GLN A 166 -19.14 -5.66 20.23
C GLN A 166 -19.64 -4.58 21.21
N GLY A 167 -20.42 -3.58 20.74
CA GLY A 167 -20.99 -2.54 21.58
C GLY A 167 -20.09 -1.34 21.84
N ILE A 168 -18.92 -1.24 21.17
CA ILE A 168 -18.06 -0.07 21.27
C ILE A 168 -18.68 1.06 20.45
N THR A 169 -19.05 2.15 21.10
CA THR A 169 -19.74 3.29 20.46
C THR A 169 -18.85 4.52 20.29
N ASN A 170 -17.80 4.64 21.11
CA ASN A 170 -16.89 5.78 21.07
C ASN A 170 -16.01 5.72 19.82
N PRO A 171 -16.02 6.77 18.95
CA PRO A 171 -15.23 6.76 17.70
C PRO A 171 -13.72 6.61 17.89
N ARG A 172 -13.18 7.09 19.02
CA ARG A 172 -11.74 6.95 19.33
C ARG A 172 -11.40 5.50 19.70
N GLU A 173 -12.26 4.85 20.49
CA GLU A 173 -12.08 3.45 20.90
C GLU A 173 -12.23 2.51 19.71
N ILE A 174 -13.19 2.77 18.82
CA ILE A 174 -13.37 2.02 17.57
C ILE A 174 -12.09 2.07 16.72
N ARG A 175 -11.51 3.27 16.52
CA ARG A 175 -10.25 3.42 15.78
C ARG A 175 -9.08 2.71 16.46
N ASN A 176 -8.99 2.80 17.78
CA ASN A 176 -7.96 2.13 18.56
C ASN A 176 -8.08 0.61 18.46
N TYR A 177 -9.28 0.07 18.52
CA TYR A 177 -9.54 -1.36 18.32
C TYR A 177 -9.03 -1.85 16.95
N ALA A 178 -9.40 -1.15 15.88
CA ALA A 178 -8.97 -1.50 14.53
C ALA A 178 -7.44 -1.41 14.40
N ARG A 179 -6.81 -0.38 14.97
CA ARG A 179 -5.36 -0.22 14.95
C ARG A 179 -4.62 -1.32 15.73
N GLN A 180 -5.14 -1.72 16.89
CA GLN A 180 -4.55 -2.82 17.66
C GLN A 180 -4.62 -4.14 16.89
N LYS A 181 -5.71 -4.40 16.19
CA LYS A 181 -5.82 -5.56 15.31
C LYS A 181 -4.82 -5.51 14.15
N GLU A 182 -4.68 -4.36 13.49
CA GLU A 182 -3.70 -4.14 12.43
C GLU A 182 -2.29 -4.50 12.91
N ILE A 183 -1.89 -3.97 14.07
CA ILE A 183 -0.59 -4.27 14.68
C ILE A 183 -0.44 -5.77 15.02
N SER A 184 -1.48 -6.37 15.58
CA SER A 184 -1.45 -7.78 15.99
C SER A 184 -1.35 -8.76 14.81
N ILE A 185 -1.98 -8.42 13.68
CA ILE A 185 -2.06 -9.30 12.50
C ILE A 185 -0.91 -9.06 11.54
N HIS A 186 -0.55 -7.81 11.30
CA HIS A 186 0.41 -7.42 10.26
C HIS A 186 1.71 -6.80 10.81
N GLY A 187 1.81 -6.56 12.11
CA GLY A 187 2.99 -5.94 12.72
C GLY A 187 3.21 -4.46 12.34
N MET A 188 2.16 -3.78 11.82
CA MET A 188 2.23 -2.41 11.28
C MET A 188 1.89 -1.33 12.30
#